data_50575fd202d59bd51e27c85ec4ff7df0
#
_entry.id   50575fd202d59bd51e27c85ec4ff7df0
#
_cell.length_a   1.000
_cell.length_b   1.000
_cell.length_c   1.000
_cell.angle_alpha   90.00
_cell.angle_beta   90.00
_cell.angle_gamma   90.00
#
_symmetry.space_group_name_H-M   'P 1'
#
loop_
_entity.id
_entity.type
_entity.pdbx_description
1 polymer ?
#
loop_
_entity_poly.entity_id
_entity_poly.type
_entity_poly.pdbx_seq_one_letter_code
_entity_poly.pdbx_strand_id
1 'polypeptide(L)'
;LLMSRRPVPVTLAWLVALIIPVPFIGVFSYALVGEVRLGRWRVEAYQRLTQGYAQKATVFWRGGNHDWTDECAEYRSIANVATIVGDMPPLRGNSLAVLADAEHMIEALIRDIDNARSRIHMLYYIWMPTGAGVQIVEALERAAARGVTCRVLVDGVGSKDFIRSDLPERLRKAGVKFAEALPVNPVRMLFARIDVRNHRKIAVIDGWIAYTGSQNITDSSFGYRPLVRVGPWIDASIRIEGPAAQALEVVFLRDWEIESDERLGD
;
A
#
# COMPACT_ATOMS: atom_id res chain seq x y z
N LEU A 1 12.38 -16.16 7.38
CA LEU A 1 13.81 -16.48 7.57
C LEU A 1 14.65 -15.23 7.81
N LEU A 2 14.36 -14.11 7.14
CA LEU A 2 15.08 -12.83 7.29
C LEU A 2 14.85 -12.12 8.65
N MET A 3 13.80 -12.51 9.40
CA MET A 3 13.50 -11.94 10.73
C MET A 3 13.95 -12.83 11.90
N SER A 4 14.56 -13.99 11.64
CA SER A 4 15.11 -14.86 12.67
C SER A 4 16.46 -14.29 13.14
N ARG A 5 16.62 -14.07 14.45
CA ARG A 5 17.91 -13.68 15.07
C ARG A 5 18.98 -14.79 14.96
N ARG A 6 18.67 -15.93 14.33
CA ARG A 6 19.60 -17.05 14.14
C ARG A 6 20.40 -16.86 12.85
N PRO A 7 21.69 -17.14 12.86
CA PRO A 7 22.50 -17.09 11.64
C PRO A 7 21.90 -17.98 10.55
N VAL A 8 21.90 -17.48 9.31
CA VAL A 8 21.39 -18.20 8.13
C VAL A 8 21.88 -19.66 8.05
N PRO A 9 23.16 -19.97 8.32
CA PRO A 9 23.64 -21.36 8.30
C PRO A 9 22.95 -22.29 9.32
N VAL A 10 22.66 -21.77 10.51
CA VAL A 10 21.99 -22.56 11.57
C VAL A 10 20.53 -22.84 11.19
N THR A 11 19.84 -21.89 10.59
CA THR A 11 18.47 -22.08 10.13
C THR A 11 18.41 -23.04 8.95
N LEU A 12 19.38 -22.97 8.04
CA LEU A 12 19.53 -23.92 6.93
C LEU A 12 19.83 -25.34 7.44
N ALA A 13 20.72 -25.48 8.41
CA ALA A 13 21.04 -26.79 9.03
C ALA A 13 19.81 -27.43 9.70
N TRP A 14 18.98 -26.64 10.39
CA TRP A 14 17.73 -27.13 10.97
C TRP A 14 16.71 -27.51 9.91
N LEU A 15 16.60 -26.75 8.82
CA LEU A 15 15.74 -27.11 7.67
C LEU A 15 16.20 -28.42 7.03
N VAL A 16 17.50 -28.58 6.80
CA VAL A 16 18.07 -29.80 6.24
C VAL A 16 17.86 -30.99 7.21
N ALA A 17 18.10 -30.80 8.51
CA ALA A 17 17.88 -31.80 9.53
C ALA A 17 16.40 -32.25 9.64
N LEU A 18 15.46 -31.37 9.33
CA LEU A 18 14.02 -31.66 9.32
C LEU A 18 13.59 -32.34 8.02
N ILE A 19 14.19 -31.99 6.88
CA ILE A 19 13.84 -32.53 5.56
C ILE A 19 14.41 -33.96 5.35
N ILE A 20 15.64 -34.22 5.82
CA ILE A 20 16.31 -35.52 5.61
C ILE A 20 15.56 -36.69 6.25
N PRO A 21 15.10 -36.65 7.54
CA PRO A 21 14.42 -37.77 8.18
C PRO A 21 13.01 -38.00 7.63
N VAL A 22 12.36 -36.99 7.04
CA VAL A 22 10.98 -37.11 6.56
C VAL A 22 10.82 -36.37 5.23
N PRO A 23 11.43 -36.89 4.16
CA PRO A 23 11.54 -36.15 2.88
C PRO A 23 10.18 -35.80 2.27
N PHE A 24 9.18 -36.67 2.41
CA PHE A 24 7.84 -36.40 1.86
C PHE A 24 7.13 -35.26 2.59
N ILE A 25 7.26 -35.16 3.92
CA ILE A 25 6.68 -34.04 4.69
C ILE A 25 7.43 -32.75 4.39
N GLY A 26 8.76 -32.80 4.26
CA GLY A 26 9.58 -31.63 3.89
C GLY A 26 9.24 -31.11 2.49
N VAL A 27 9.17 -31.97 1.50
CA VAL A 27 8.77 -31.62 0.13
C VAL A 27 7.35 -31.10 0.07
N PHE A 28 6.41 -31.73 0.78
CA PHE A 28 5.02 -31.28 0.84
C PHE A 28 4.90 -29.92 1.54
N SER A 29 5.61 -29.74 2.65
CA SER A 29 5.65 -28.44 3.34
C SER A 29 6.29 -27.35 2.48
N TYR A 30 7.38 -27.66 1.76
CA TYR A 30 7.98 -26.75 0.81
C TYR A 30 7.04 -26.42 -0.35
N ALA A 31 6.34 -27.40 -0.90
CA ALA A 31 5.36 -27.18 -1.96
C ALA A 31 4.17 -26.30 -1.51
N LEU A 32 3.78 -26.38 -0.23
CA LEU A 32 2.71 -25.56 0.34
C LEU A 32 3.15 -24.14 0.70
N VAL A 33 4.36 -23.98 1.24
CA VAL A 33 4.80 -22.72 1.87
C VAL A 33 6.06 -22.14 1.20
N GLY A 34 6.82 -22.91 0.44
CA GLY A 34 8.14 -22.54 -0.09
C GLY A 34 8.08 -21.60 -1.29
N GLU A 35 7.06 -21.67 -2.12
CA GLU A 35 6.94 -20.84 -3.33
C GLU A 35 5.91 -19.72 -3.17
N VAL A 36 6.25 -18.56 -3.70
CA VAL A 36 5.32 -17.41 -3.76
C VAL A 36 4.28 -17.66 -4.84
N ARG A 37 3.11 -18.18 -4.47
CA ARG A 37 2.00 -18.40 -5.39
C ARG A 37 0.99 -17.26 -5.26
N LEU A 38 1.22 -16.17 -5.97
CA LEU A 38 0.28 -15.02 -6.04
C LEU A 38 -0.98 -15.33 -6.86
N GLY A 39 -1.08 -16.53 -7.44
CA GLY A 39 -2.12 -16.88 -8.40
C GLY A 39 -1.80 -16.32 -9.80
N ARG A 40 -1.78 -17.18 -10.83
CA ARG A 40 -1.41 -16.79 -12.21
C ARG A 40 -2.25 -15.63 -12.72
N TRP A 41 -3.55 -15.64 -12.44
CA TRP A 41 -4.47 -14.59 -12.88
C TRP A 41 -4.11 -13.19 -12.34
N ARG A 42 -3.60 -13.09 -11.08
CA ARG A 42 -3.15 -11.81 -10.50
C ARG A 42 -1.89 -11.29 -11.19
N VAL A 43 -0.94 -12.17 -11.47
CA VAL A 43 0.29 -11.81 -12.20
C VAL A 43 -0.05 -11.31 -13.59
N GLU A 44 -0.92 -12.03 -14.31
CA GLU A 44 -1.36 -11.65 -15.66
C GLU A 44 -2.20 -10.36 -15.65
N ALA A 45 -3.08 -10.17 -14.66
CA ALA A 45 -3.84 -8.94 -14.50
C ALA A 45 -2.90 -7.76 -14.20
N TYR A 46 -1.95 -7.94 -13.28
CA TYR A 46 -0.96 -6.91 -12.96
C TYR A 46 -0.12 -6.51 -14.19
N GLN A 47 0.34 -7.48 -14.98
CA GLN A 47 1.10 -7.22 -16.20
C GLN A 47 0.27 -6.46 -17.25
N ARG A 48 -0.98 -6.86 -17.47
CA ARG A 48 -1.90 -6.17 -18.41
C ARG A 48 -2.16 -4.73 -17.97
N LEU A 49 -2.48 -4.52 -16.70
CA LEU A 49 -2.72 -3.19 -16.15
C LEU A 49 -1.46 -2.32 -16.18
N THR A 50 -0.28 -2.90 -15.89
CA THR A 50 0.99 -2.18 -15.98
C THR A 50 1.23 -1.66 -17.39
N GLN A 51 1.02 -2.47 -18.42
CA GLN A 51 1.17 -2.05 -19.83
C GLN A 51 0.15 -0.96 -20.21
N GLY A 52 -1.13 -1.14 -19.82
CA GLY A 52 -2.18 -0.16 -20.09
C GLY A 52 -1.92 1.20 -19.42
N TYR A 53 -1.58 1.19 -18.14
CA TYR A 53 -1.26 2.42 -17.41
C TYR A 53 0.08 3.04 -17.85
N ALA A 54 1.09 2.26 -18.22
CA ALA A 54 2.35 2.77 -18.74
C ALA A 54 2.14 3.52 -20.06
N GLN A 55 1.29 3.02 -20.96
CA GLN A 55 0.95 3.72 -22.20
C GLN A 55 0.24 5.05 -21.94
N LYS A 56 -0.74 5.08 -21.02
CA LYS A 56 -1.43 6.31 -20.63
C LYS A 56 -0.50 7.27 -19.89
N ALA A 57 0.32 6.75 -19.01
CA ALA A 57 1.29 7.51 -18.24
C ALA A 57 2.38 8.17 -19.09
N THR A 58 2.83 7.54 -20.19
CA THR A 58 3.79 8.17 -21.10
C THR A 58 3.25 9.46 -21.74
N VAL A 59 1.94 9.59 -21.88
CA VAL A 59 1.30 10.84 -22.34
C VAL A 59 1.34 11.92 -21.23
N PHE A 60 1.07 11.52 -19.98
CA PHE A 60 1.12 12.43 -18.82
C PHE A 60 2.55 12.85 -18.46
N TRP A 61 3.53 11.94 -18.59
CA TRP A 61 4.90 12.17 -18.13
C TRP A 61 5.83 12.76 -19.20
N ARG A 62 5.38 12.90 -20.46
CA ARG A 62 6.18 13.52 -21.52
C ARG A 62 6.60 14.96 -21.22
N GLY A 63 5.86 15.68 -20.38
CA GLY A 63 6.20 17.03 -19.92
C GLY A 63 7.08 17.07 -18.65
N GLY A 64 7.28 15.95 -17.98
CA GLY A 64 7.97 15.87 -16.70
C GLY A 64 9.30 15.13 -16.71
N ASN A 65 9.79 14.71 -17.88
CA ASN A 65 11.09 14.07 -17.99
C ASN A 65 12.18 14.96 -17.39
N HIS A 66 12.91 14.41 -16.44
CA HIS A 66 14.05 15.06 -15.85
C HIS A 66 15.15 15.22 -16.91
N ASP A 67 15.42 16.43 -17.33
CA ASP A 67 16.66 16.74 -18.03
C ASP A 67 17.79 16.67 -17.01
N TRP A 68 18.62 15.64 -17.12
CA TRP A 68 19.77 15.43 -16.25
C TRP A 68 20.83 16.47 -16.55
N THR A 69 20.67 17.65 -15.97
CA THR A 69 21.71 18.68 -15.94
C THR A 69 22.89 18.22 -15.08
N ASP A 70 24.03 18.85 -15.24
CA ASP A 70 25.25 18.51 -14.49
C ASP A 70 25.05 18.55 -12.96
N GLU A 71 24.13 19.41 -12.47
CA GLU A 71 23.79 19.52 -11.04
C GLU A 71 23.20 18.24 -10.42
N CYS A 72 22.58 17.37 -11.23
CA CYS A 72 21.94 16.14 -10.78
C CYS A 72 22.58 14.87 -11.35
N ALA A 73 23.71 15.00 -12.03
CA ALA A 73 24.36 13.88 -12.74
C ALA A 73 24.73 12.72 -11.79
N GLU A 74 25.06 13.01 -10.53
CA GLU A 74 25.39 12.02 -9.49
C GLU A 74 24.22 11.09 -9.16
N TYR A 75 22.97 11.56 -9.28
CA TYR A 75 21.77 10.77 -8.98
C TYR A 75 21.25 9.96 -10.17
N ARG A 76 21.82 10.13 -11.37
CA ARG A 76 21.36 9.49 -12.60
C ARG A 76 21.32 7.96 -12.49
N SER A 77 22.33 7.36 -11.87
CA SER A 77 22.41 5.91 -11.71
C SER A 77 21.28 5.37 -10.82
N ILE A 78 20.99 6.05 -9.70
CA ILE A 78 19.92 5.68 -8.79
C ILE A 78 18.56 5.86 -9.48
N ALA A 79 18.37 6.95 -10.20
CA ALA A 79 17.14 7.23 -10.92
C ALA A 79 16.88 6.22 -12.04
N ASN A 80 17.92 5.79 -12.77
CA ASN A 80 17.80 4.74 -13.78
C ASN A 80 17.37 3.41 -13.16
N VAL A 81 17.97 3.02 -12.04
CA VAL A 81 17.55 1.80 -11.31
C VAL A 81 16.09 1.93 -10.85
N ALA A 82 15.71 3.06 -10.25
CA ALA A 82 14.34 3.32 -9.83
C ALA A 82 13.36 3.26 -11.00
N THR A 83 13.73 3.81 -12.17
CA THR A 83 12.91 3.75 -13.38
C THR A 83 12.73 2.32 -13.88
N ILE A 84 13.81 1.53 -13.93
CA ILE A 84 13.78 0.13 -14.40
C ILE A 84 12.94 -0.75 -13.45
N VAL A 85 13.08 -0.55 -12.14
CA VAL A 85 12.39 -1.36 -11.13
C VAL A 85 10.93 -0.92 -10.93
N GLY A 86 10.68 0.40 -10.99
CA GLY A 86 9.39 1.00 -10.70
C GLY A 86 8.50 1.26 -11.91
N ASP A 87 9.03 1.12 -13.14
CA ASP A 87 8.36 1.51 -14.39
C ASP A 87 7.92 2.99 -14.43
N MET A 88 8.59 3.84 -13.65
CA MET A 88 8.21 5.25 -13.50
C MET A 88 9.44 6.14 -13.59
N PRO A 89 9.47 7.14 -14.51
CA PRO A 89 10.59 8.06 -14.59
C PRO A 89 10.58 9.03 -13.39
N PRO A 90 11.75 9.62 -13.05
CA PRO A 90 11.81 10.69 -12.08
C PRO A 90 11.04 11.91 -12.58
N LEU A 91 10.25 12.52 -11.70
CA LEU A 91 9.36 13.63 -12.02
C LEU A 91 9.81 14.90 -11.29
N ARG A 92 9.90 16.02 -12.02
CA ARG A 92 10.19 17.35 -11.47
C ARG A 92 8.93 18.05 -10.95
N GLY A 93 9.14 19.14 -10.22
CA GLY A 93 8.06 20.03 -9.80
C GLY A 93 7.25 19.49 -8.62
N ASN A 94 7.88 18.67 -7.77
CA ASN A 94 7.26 18.18 -6.55
C ASN A 94 7.72 19.01 -5.34
N SER A 95 6.80 19.29 -4.42
CA SER A 95 7.09 19.75 -3.07
C SER A 95 6.93 18.57 -2.11
N LEU A 96 7.87 18.42 -1.18
CA LEU A 96 7.90 17.33 -0.22
C LEU A 96 7.91 17.90 1.19
N ALA A 97 7.00 17.43 2.05
CA ALA A 97 6.97 17.74 3.46
C ALA A 97 7.06 16.44 4.27
N VAL A 98 8.10 16.31 5.09
CA VAL A 98 8.21 15.21 6.06
C VAL A 98 7.30 15.53 7.24
N LEU A 99 6.44 14.59 7.61
CA LEU A 99 5.52 14.70 8.73
C LEU A 99 6.14 14.02 9.95
N ALA A 100 6.26 14.77 11.02
CA ALA A 100 7.10 14.41 12.17
C ALA A 100 6.58 13.19 12.95
N ASP A 101 5.26 13.00 12.98
CA ASP A 101 4.61 11.93 13.73
C ASP A 101 3.22 11.58 13.15
N ALA A 102 2.58 10.59 13.77
CA ALA A 102 1.27 10.10 13.36
C ALA A 102 0.18 11.16 13.47
N GLU A 103 0.17 11.99 14.50
CA GLU A 103 -0.86 12.97 14.76
C GLU A 103 -0.83 14.06 13.69
N HIS A 104 0.34 14.64 13.41
CA HIS A 104 0.52 15.61 12.32
C HIS A 104 0.14 15.04 10.96
N MET A 105 0.46 13.76 10.71
CA MET A 105 0.07 13.09 9.46
C MET A 105 -1.44 12.97 9.33
N ILE A 106 -2.14 12.52 10.37
CA ILE A 106 -3.61 12.35 10.36
C ILE A 106 -4.30 13.70 10.20
N GLU A 107 -3.87 14.72 10.95
CA GLU A 107 -4.43 16.08 10.81
C GLU A 107 -4.23 16.67 9.42
N ALA A 108 -3.03 16.53 8.84
CA ALA A 108 -2.76 17.00 7.50
C ALA A 108 -3.62 16.27 6.46
N LEU A 109 -3.75 14.95 6.60
CA LEU A 109 -4.56 14.12 5.71
C LEU A 109 -6.05 14.51 5.79
N ILE A 110 -6.60 14.72 6.99
CA ILE A 110 -7.98 15.18 7.18
C ILE A 110 -8.20 16.54 6.51
N ARG A 111 -7.28 17.49 6.70
CA ARG A 111 -7.37 18.80 6.04
C ARG A 111 -7.40 18.69 4.53
N ASP A 112 -6.55 17.85 3.95
CA ASP A 112 -6.51 17.67 2.50
C ASP A 112 -7.75 16.91 1.98
N ILE A 113 -8.28 15.92 2.72
CA ILE A 113 -9.56 15.27 2.43
C ILE A 113 -10.73 16.26 2.45
N ASP A 114 -10.76 17.13 3.46
CA ASP A 114 -11.82 18.14 3.59
C ASP A 114 -11.75 19.21 2.48
N ASN A 115 -10.57 19.45 1.90
CA ASN A 115 -10.38 20.37 0.77
C ASN A 115 -10.48 19.69 -0.61
N ALA A 116 -10.62 18.38 -0.68
CA ALA A 116 -10.70 17.62 -1.92
C ALA A 116 -11.90 18.04 -2.77
N ARG A 117 -11.72 18.09 -4.10
CA ARG A 117 -12.70 18.59 -5.08
C ARG A 117 -13.19 17.54 -6.06
N SER A 118 -12.39 16.51 -6.37
CA SER A 118 -12.73 15.54 -7.41
C SER A 118 -12.65 14.10 -6.93
N ARG A 119 -11.54 13.68 -6.37
CA ARG A 119 -11.34 12.28 -6.02
C ARG A 119 -10.35 12.07 -4.89
N ILE A 120 -10.58 11.01 -4.10
CA ILE A 120 -9.71 10.54 -3.03
C ILE A 120 -9.52 9.04 -3.20
N HIS A 121 -8.26 8.60 -3.20
CA HIS A 121 -7.86 7.20 -3.26
C HIS A 121 -7.00 6.85 -2.06
N MET A 122 -7.39 5.83 -1.29
CA MET A 122 -6.66 5.43 -0.09
C MET A 122 -6.38 3.93 -0.10
N LEU A 123 -5.12 3.54 0.09
CA LEU A 123 -4.65 2.17 0.23
C LEU A 123 -3.81 2.04 1.49
N TYR A 124 -4.28 1.26 2.46
CA TYR A 124 -3.57 1.07 3.72
C TYR A 124 -3.51 -0.39 4.15
N TYR A 125 -2.36 -0.78 4.71
CA TYR A 125 -2.17 -2.12 5.26
C TYR A 125 -2.94 -2.29 6.57
N ILE A 126 -2.78 -1.35 7.52
CA ILE A 126 -3.51 -1.35 8.79
C ILE A 126 -4.40 -0.11 8.87
N TRP A 127 -5.68 -0.36 9.13
CA TRP A 127 -6.64 0.66 9.49
C TRP A 127 -7.34 0.23 10.77
N MET A 128 -7.22 1.01 11.84
CA MET A 128 -7.86 0.72 13.12
C MET A 128 -9.27 1.33 13.19
N PRO A 129 -10.26 0.63 13.80
CA PRO A 129 -11.63 1.15 13.91
C PRO A 129 -11.82 2.12 15.09
N THR A 130 -10.75 2.79 15.52
CA THR A 130 -10.74 3.70 16.69
C THR A 130 -9.97 4.96 16.35
N GLY A 131 -10.10 6.01 17.17
CA GLY A 131 -9.31 7.23 17.10
C GLY A 131 -9.14 7.79 15.69
N ALA A 132 -7.91 7.83 15.20
CA ALA A 132 -7.56 8.32 13.87
C ALA A 132 -8.36 7.64 12.75
N GLY A 133 -8.64 6.34 12.88
CA GLY A 133 -9.40 5.58 11.89
C GLY A 133 -10.83 6.07 11.72
N VAL A 134 -11.50 6.41 12.82
CA VAL A 134 -12.86 6.98 12.82
C VAL A 134 -12.84 8.38 12.23
N GLN A 135 -11.89 9.22 12.62
CA GLN A 135 -11.76 10.60 12.12
C GLN A 135 -11.58 10.66 10.59
N ILE A 136 -10.78 9.74 10.04
CA ILE A 136 -10.60 9.65 8.57
C ILE A 136 -11.90 9.18 7.90
N VAL A 137 -12.63 8.21 8.48
CA VAL A 137 -13.93 7.80 7.95
C VAL A 137 -14.90 8.98 7.90
N GLU A 138 -14.99 9.77 8.97
CA GLU A 138 -15.84 10.97 9.03
C GLU A 138 -15.43 12.02 7.97
N ALA A 139 -14.14 12.21 7.75
CA ALA A 139 -13.64 13.11 6.69
C ALA A 139 -14.04 12.61 5.30
N LEU A 140 -13.96 11.30 5.04
CA LEU A 140 -14.38 10.68 3.78
C LEU A 140 -15.90 10.78 3.58
N GLU A 141 -16.69 10.61 4.64
CA GLU A 141 -18.15 10.82 4.61
C GLU A 141 -18.48 12.26 4.20
N ARG A 142 -17.79 13.26 4.79
CA ARG A 142 -17.95 14.66 4.39
C ARG A 142 -17.52 14.93 2.94
N ALA A 143 -16.41 14.31 2.49
CA ALA A 143 -15.96 14.45 1.11
C ALA A 143 -16.96 13.84 0.12
N ALA A 144 -17.47 12.64 0.39
CA ALA A 144 -18.49 11.99 -0.43
C ALA A 144 -19.79 12.82 -0.49
N ALA A 145 -20.22 13.42 0.64
CA ALA A 145 -21.39 14.30 0.68
C ALA A 145 -21.20 15.57 -0.19
N ARG A 146 -19.95 16.00 -0.45
CA ARG A 146 -19.64 17.06 -1.42
C ARG A 146 -19.57 16.60 -2.87
N GLY A 147 -19.79 15.31 -3.13
CA GLY A 147 -19.71 14.72 -4.48
C GLY A 147 -18.31 14.25 -4.89
N VAL A 148 -17.34 14.23 -3.96
CA VAL A 148 -15.99 13.73 -4.23
C VAL A 148 -16.02 12.21 -4.39
N THR A 149 -15.40 11.68 -5.44
CA THR A 149 -15.30 10.25 -5.66
C THR A 149 -14.25 9.64 -4.71
N CYS A 150 -14.69 8.88 -3.71
CA CYS A 150 -13.81 8.25 -2.72
C CYS A 150 -13.69 6.75 -2.97
N ARG A 151 -12.45 6.23 -2.95
CA ARG A 151 -12.12 4.80 -3.02
C ARG A 151 -11.18 4.43 -1.89
N VAL A 152 -11.53 3.39 -1.14
CA VAL A 152 -10.75 2.89 0.00
C VAL A 152 -10.47 1.42 -0.21
N LEU A 153 -9.19 1.06 -0.22
CA LEU A 153 -8.69 -0.30 -0.30
C LEU A 153 -7.88 -0.61 0.96
N VAL A 154 -8.25 -1.65 1.69
CA VAL A 154 -7.55 -2.07 2.90
C VAL A 154 -7.12 -3.53 2.82
N ASP A 155 -6.01 -3.87 3.47
CA ASP A 155 -5.55 -5.27 3.52
C ASP A 155 -6.43 -6.10 4.45
N GLY A 156 -6.85 -7.28 3.97
CA GLY A 156 -7.78 -8.17 4.68
C GLY A 156 -7.27 -8.77 6.00
N VAL A 157 -5.94 -8.81 6.21
CA VAL A 157 -5.33 -9.28 7.47
C VAL A 157 -4.98 -8.11 8.36
N GLY A 158 -4.26 -7.13 7.81
CA GLY A 158 -3.79 -5.98 8.57
C GLY A 158 -4.92 -5.11 9.12
N SER A 159 -6.01 -4.98 8.36
CA SER A 159 -7.19 -4.19 8.74
C SER A 159 -8.39 -5.03 9.21
N LYS A 160 -8.13 -6.25 9.71
CA LYS A 160 -9.17 -7.20 10.12
C LYS A 160 -10.19 -6.60 11.10
N ASP A 161 -9.74 -5.83 12.09
CA ASP A 161 -10.60 -5.26 13.09
C ASP A 161 -11.47 -4.13 12.52
N PHE A 162 -10.91 -3.33 11.60
CA PHE A 162 -11.67 -2.35 10.82
C PHE A 162 -12.75 -3.02 9.95
N ILE A 163 -12.39 -4.08 9.21
CA ILE A 163 -13.30 -4.80 8.32
C ILE A 163 -14.48 -5.41 9.08
N ARG A 164 -14.27 -5.81 10.35
CA ARG A 164 -15.30 -6.40 11.22
C ARG A 164 -16.16 -5.37 11.96
N SER A 165 -15.77 -4.12 11.95
CA SER A 165 -16.54 -3.02 12.56
C SER A 165 -17.68 -2.57 11.65
N ASP A 166 -18.44 -1.59 12.09
CA ASP A 166 -19.50 -0.92 11.32
C ASP A 166 -18.96 0.12 10.30
N LEU A 167 -17.69 0.49 10.40
CA LEU A 167 -17.09 1.57 9.59
C LEU A 167 -17.12 1.31 8.08
N PRO A 168 -16.84 0.10 7.56
CA PRO A 168 -16.99 -0.18 6.14
C PRO A 168 -18.41 0.01 5.61
N GLU A 169 -19.40 -0.32 6.44
CA GLU A 169 -20.80 -0.12 6.08
C GLU A 169 -21.18 1.37 6.09
N ARG A 170 -20.67 2.15 7.05
CA ARG A 170 -20.80 3.61 7.07
C ARG A 170 -20.23 4.23 5.79
N LEU A 171 -19.00 3.85 5.40
CA LEU A 171 -18.38 4.30 4.17
C LEU A 171 -19.25 4.02 2.93
N ARG A 172 -19.76 2.77 2.81
CA ARG A 172 -20.64 2.42 1.68
C ARG A 172 -21.94 3.22 1.65
N LYS A 173 -22.57 3.43 2.80
CA LYS A 173 -23.79 4.26 2.93
C LYS A 173 -23.57 5.70 2.54
N ALA A 174 -22.38 6.24 2.82
CA ALA A 174 -21.97 7.58 2.38
C ALA A 174 -21.60 7.66 0.88
N GLY A 175 -21.58 6.55 0.15
CA GLY A 175 -21.21 6.51 -1.26
C GLY A 175 -19.71 6.32 -1.52
N VAL A 176 -18.92 6.05 -0.48
CA VAL A 176 -17.50 5.70 -0.63
C VAL A 176 -17.38 4.26 -1.12
N LYS A 177 -16.62 4.05 -2.19
CA LYS A 177 -16.32 2.72 -2.70
C LYS A 177 -15.27 2.05 -1.81
N PHE A 178 -15.60 0.89 -1.29
CA PHE A 178 -14.75 0.14 -0.36
C PHE A 178 -14.47 -1.27 -0.88
N ALA A 179 -13.19 -1.66 -0.89
CA ALA A 179 -12.75 -3.01 -1.24
C ALA A 179 -11.71 -3.53 -0.24
N GLU A 180 -11.61 -4.85 -0.16
CA GLU A 180 -10.66 -5.58 0.66
C GLU A 180 -9.59 -6.22 -0.23
N ALA A 181 -8.33 -5.86 -0.01
CA ALA A 181 -7.19 -6.48 -0.70
C ALA A 181 -6.84 -7.82 -0.07
N LEU A 182 -6.62 -8.83 -0.91
CA LEU A 182 -6.20 -10.16 -0.49
C LEU A 182 -7.10 -10.75 0.62
N PRO A 183 -8.41 -10.85 0.43
CA PRO A 183 -9.33 -11.31 1.45
C PRO A 183 -8.94 -12.70 1.96
N VAL A 184 -9.07 -12.91 3.26
CA VAL A 184 -8.74 -14.19 3.91
C VAL A 184 -9.88 -15.18 3.66
N ASN A 185 -9.63 -16.16 2.80
CA ASN A 185 -10.54 -17.26 2.56
C ASN A 185 -9.85 -18.57 2.98
N PRO A 186 -10.47 -19.41 3.83
CA PRO A 186 -9.88 -20.68 4.28
C PRO A 186 -9.42 -21.60 3.13
N VAL A 187 -10.14 -21.60 2.01
CA VAL A 187 -9.78 -22.39 0.83
C VAL A 187 -8.55 -21.79 0.12
N ARG A 188 -8.43 -20.46 0.07
CA ARG A 188 -7.25 -19.80 -0.48
C ARG A 188 -6.01 -19.97 0.39
N MET A 189 -6.16 -20.10 1.70
CA MET A 189 -5.06 -20.36 2.63
C MET A 189 -4.27 -21.63 2.29
N LEU A 190 -4.90 -22.62 1.66
CA LEU A 190 -4.24 -23.84 1.21
C LEU A 190 -3.40 -23.65 -0.07
N PHE A 191 -3.63 -22.59 -0.82
CA PHE A 191 -3.04 -22.40 -2.16
C PHE A 191 -2.33 -21.04 -2.36
N ALA A 192 -2.43 -20.13 -1.41
CA ALA A 192 -1.79 -18.80 -1.49
C ALA A 192 -1.10 -18.46 -0.17
N ARG A 193 0.09 -17.88 -0.27
CA ARG A 193 0.84 -17.42 0.91
C ARG A 193 0.11 -16.27 1.59
N ILE A 194 -0.23 -16.46 2.87
CA ILE A 194 -0.90 -15.46 3.71
C ILE A 194 0.06 -14.33 4.09
N ASP A 195 1.35 -14.62 4.13
CA ASP A 195 2.41 -13.69 4.53
C ASP A 195 2.81 -12.70 3.42
N VAL A 196 2.39 -12.95 2.18
CA VAL A 196 2.57 -12.01 1.08
C VAL A 196 1.38 -11.05 1.06
N ARG A 197 1.57 -9.89 1.70
CA ARG A 197 0.53 -8.87 1.88
C ARG A 197 0.92 -7.55 1.22
N ASN A 198 -0.08 -6.73 0.92
CA ASN A 198 0.13 -5.39 0.40
C ASN A 198 0.44 -4.42 1.55
N HIS A 199 1.72 -4.16 1.80
CA HIS A 199 2.18 -3.28 2.87
C HIS A 199 2.24 -1.80 2.47
N ARG A 200 1.67 -1.41 1.33
CA ARG A 200 1.63 -0.02 0.89
C ARG A 200 0.74 0.83 1.81
N LYS A 201 1.12 2.09 1.98
CA LYS A 201 0.37 3.13 2.63
C LYS A 201 0.37 4.31 1.67
N ILE A 202 -0.75 4.52 1.01
CA ILE A 202 -0.92 5.53 -0.03
C ILE A 202 -2.24 6.23 0.19
N ALA A 203 -2.24 7.55 0.23
CA ALA A 203 -3.42 8.36 0.01
C ALA A 203 -3.14 9.33 -1.13
N VAL A 204 -4.05 9.47 -2.06
CA VAL A 204 -3.95 10.43 -3.16
C VAL A 204 -5.22 11.26 -3.20
N ILE A 205 -5.07 12.57 -3.23
CA ILE A 205 -6.14 13.55 -3.26
C ILE A 205 -6.02 14.37 -4.56
N ASP A 206 -7.08 14.37 -5.34
CA ASP A 206 -7.23 15.09 -6.62
C ASP A 206 -6.11 14.80 -7.63
N GLY A 207 -5.35 13.71 -7.46
CA GLY A 207 -4.21 13.37 -8.31
C GLY A 207 -3.02 14.31 -8.22
N TRP A 208 -3.00 15.20 -7.22
CA TRP A 208 -1.97 16.23 -7.05
C TRP A 208 -1.30 16.21 -5.68
N ILE A 209 -2.02 15.81 -4.64
CA ILE A 209 -1.50 15.63 -3.29
C ILE A 209 -1.44 14.14 -3.01
N ALA A 210 -0.32 13.66 -2.45
CA ALA A 210 -0.20 12.28 -2.01
C ALA A 210 0.50 12.15 -0.67
N TYR A 211 0.18 11.09 0.05
CA TYR A 211 0.82 10.66 1.29
C TYR A 211 1.37 9.26 1.10
N THR A 212 2.60 9.04 1.53
CA THR A 212 3.20 7.71 1.60
C THR A 212 4.24 7.66 2.72
N GLY A 213 4.62 6.44 3.13
CA GLY A 213 5.58 6.23 4.20
C GLY A 213 5.37 4.92 4.93
N SER A 214 5.76 4.88 6.20
CA SER A 214 5.55 3.70 7.06
C SER A 214 4.28 3.78 7.90
N GLN A 215 3.73 4.98 8.13
CA GLN A 215 2.56 5.22 8.98
C GLN A 215 1.28 4.62 8.40
N ASN A 216 0.57 3.85 9.22
CA ASN A 216 -0.77 3.33 8.95
C ASN A 216 -1.86 4.29 9.49
N ILE A 217 -3.13 3.97 9.27
CA ILE A 217 -4.24 4.69 9.89
C ILE A 217 -4.47 4.13 11.30
N THR A 218 -3.63 4.59 12.21
CA THR A 218 -3.57 4.14 13.62
C THR A 218 -3.26 5.31 14.52
N ASP A 219 -3.62 5.18 15.79
CA ASP A 219 -3.28 6.15 16.81
C ASP A 219 -1.78 6.10 17.16
N SER A 220 -1.24 7.17 17.72
CA SER A 220 0.17 7.28 18.13
C SER A 220 0.63 6.23 19.14
N SER A 221 -0.29 5.66 19.91
CA SER A 221 -0.02 4.58 20.87
C SER A 221 0.04 3.19 20.23
N PHE A 222 -0.23 3.06 18.93
CA PHE A 222 -0.25 1.77 18.26
C PHE A 222 1.13 1.07 18.36
N GLY A 223 1.10 -0.23 18.61
CA GLY A 223 2.32 -1.03 18.78
C GLY A 223 2.92 -1.00 20.18
N TYR A 224 2.41 -0.16 21.09
CA TYR A 224 2.85 -0.14 22.48
C TYR A 224 2.55 -1.46 23.19
N ARG A 225 3.59 -2.12 23.70
CA ARG A 225 3.49 -3.40 24.42
C ARG A 225 4.28 -3.32 25.74
N PRO A 226 3.67 -2.82 26.81
CA PRO A 226 4.37 -2.58 28.08
C PRO A 226 4.95 -3.85 28.70
N LEU A 227 4.28 -5.00 28.56
CA LEU A 227 4.74 -6.28 29.11
C LEU A 227 6.08 -6.76 28.54
N VAL A 228 6.41 -6.38 27.29
CA VAL A 228 7.68 -6.73 26.62
C VAL A 228 8.59 -5.51 26.44
N ARG A 229 8.28 -4.39 27.09
CA ARG A 229 9.05 -3.13 27.04
C ARG A 229 9.25 -2.61 25.60
N VAL A 230 8.28 -2.81 24.73
CA VAL A 230 8.27 -2.25 23.38
C VAL A 230 7.48 -0.96 23.42
N GLY A 231 8.11 0.15 23.05
CA GLY A 231 7.47 1.46 22.90
C GLY A 231 6.52 1.52 21.71
N PRO A 232 5.84 2.65 21.51
CA PRO A 232 5.05 2.88 20.29
C PRO A 232 5.94 2.81 19.05
N TRP A 233 5.33 2.54 17.90
CA TRP A 233 6.06 2.55 16.64
C TRP A 233 6.52 3.98 16.32
N ILE A 234 7.72 4.08 15.78
CA ILE A 234 8.26 5.32 15.23
C ILE A 234 8.12 5.21 13.72
N ASP A 235 7.20 5.96 13.17
CA ASP A 235 6.89 5.98 11.76
C ASP A 235 7.35 7.30 11.11
N ALA A 236 7.51 7.27 9.79
CA ALA A 236 7.78 8.45 8.98
C ALA A 236 6.81 8.49 7.79
N SER A 237 6.28 9.66 7.52
CA SER A 237 5.40 9.92 6.39
C SER A 237 5.85 11.15 5.62
N ILE A 238 5.60 11.14 4.33
CA ILE A 238 5.85 12.25 3.43
C ILE A 238 4.53 12.67 2.78
N ARG A 239 4.23 13.97 2.85
CA ARG A 239 3.22 14.61 2.01
C ARG A 239 3.91 15.13 0.76
N ILE A 240 3.40 14.75 -0.38
CA ILE A 240 3.91 15.10 -1.70
C ILE A 240 2.88 16.00 -2.38
N GLU A 241 3.31 17.08 -2.99
CA GLU A 241 2.45 17.93 -3.82
C GLU A 241 3.12 18.08 -5.18
N GLY A 242 2.45 17.61 -6.23
CA GLY A 242 2.97 17.67 -7.60
C GLY A 242 2.79 16.37 -8.40
N PRO A 243 3.49 16.26 -9.55
CA PRO A 243 3.33 15.16 -10.50
C PRO A 243 3.59 13.76 -9.92
N ALA A 244 4.42 13.62 -8.89
CA ALA A 244 4.68 12.31 -8.26
C ALA A 244 3.43 11.73 -7.56
N ALA A 245 2.45 12.56 -7.20
CA ALA A 245 1.17 12.09 -6.70
C ALA A 245 0.43 11.23 -7.73
N GLN A 246 0.53 11.57 -9.02
CA GLN A 246 -0.08 10.77 -10.11
C GLN A 246 0.58 9.40 -10.26
N ALA A 247 1.90 9.32 -10.01
CA ALA A 247 2.60 8.04 -10.02
C ALA A 247 2.08 7.11 -8.92
N LEU A 248 1.86 7.64 -7.71
CA LEU A 248 1.23 6.91 -6.61
C LEU A 248 -0.23 6.57 -6.90
N GLU A 249 -0.96 7.44 -7.60
CA GLU A 249 -2.32 7.17 -8.05
C GLU A 249 -2.37 5.96 -9.00
N VAL A 250 -1.46 5.86 -9.95
CA VAL A 250 -1.34 4.69 -10.85
C VAL A 250 -1.11 3.40 -10.06
N VAL A 251 -0.27 3.44 -9.03
CA VAL A 251 -0.05 2.28 -8.15
C VAL A 251 -1.37 1.88 -7.46
N PHE A 252 -2.09 2.85 -6.91
CA PHE A 252 -3.40 2.62 -6.30
C PHE A 252 -4.40 2.02 -7.30
N LEU A 253 -4.54 2.62 -8.47
CA LEU A 253 -5.52 2.20 -9.48
C LEU A 253 -5.30 0.76 -9.96
N ARG A 254 -4.04 0.33 -10.13
CA ARG A 254 -3.71 -1.07 -10.44
C ARG A 254 -4.17 -2.02 -9.35
N ASP A 255 -3.86 -1.70 -8.09
CA ASP A 255 -4.26 -2.53 -6.96
C ASP A 255 -5.79 -2.55 -6.81
N TRP A 256 -6.46 -1.40 -7.02
CA TRP A 256 -7.91 -1.28 -6.99
C TRP A 256 -8.60 -2.16 -8.03
N GLU A 257 -8.18 -2.10 -9.29
CA GLU A 257 -8.79 -2.91 -10.36
C GLU A 257 -8.55 -4.42 -10.21
N ILE A 258 -7.48 -4.82 -9.51
CA ILE A 258 -7.21 -6.24 -9.20
C ILE A 258 -8.13 -6.73 -8.06
N GLU A 259 -8.43 -5.88 -7.09
CA GLU A 259 -9.13 -6.29 -5.87
C GLU A 259 -10.62 -5.91 -5.86
N SER A 260 -11.06 -5.07 -6.80
CA SER A 260 -12.46 -4.67 -6.98
C SER A 260 -12.98 -5.13 -8.34
N ASP A 261 -14.29 -5.11 -8.52
CA ASP A 261 -14.94 -5.39 -9.80
C ASP A 261 -14.99 -4.15 -10.72
N GLU A 262 -14.41 -3.02 -10.29
CA GLU A 262 -14.44 -1.76 -11.04
C GLU A 262 -13.27 -1.68 -12.02
N ARG A 263 -13.56 -1.40 -13.29
CA ARG A 263 -12.60 -1.13 -14.35
C ARG A 263 -12.49 0.37 -14.58
N LEU A 264 -11.29 0.93 -14.45
CA LEU A 264 -11.05 2.38 -14.56
C LEU A 264 -10.20 2.74 -15.80
N GLY A 265 -9.73 1.73 -16.50
CA GLY A 265 -8.76 1.86 -17.60
C GLY A 265 -9.37 1.95 -19.00
N ASP A 266 -10.71 1.91 -19.15
CA ASP A 266 -11.40 2.00 -20.45
C ASP A 266 -11.62 3.46 -20.87
#